data_fb276d82f221bd9ba03451ba26d9d563
#
_entry.id   fb276d82f221bd9ba03451ba26d9d563
#
_cell.length_a   1.000
_cell.length_b   1.000
_cell.length_c   1.000
_cell.angle_alpha   90.00
_cell.angle_beta   90.00
_cell.angle_gamma   90.00
#
_symmetry.space_group_name_H-M   'P 1'
#
loop_
_entity.id
_entity.type
_entity.pdbx_description
1 polymer ?
#
loop_
_entity_poly.entity_id
_entity_poly.type
_entity_poly.pdbx_seq_one_letter_code
_entity_poly.pdbx_strand_id
1 'polypeptide(L)'
;VLIDKGYDPIAYRYLCLTAHYRSQLTFSWEALDAAQTGLERLRQSVFALGPAGDVPDVDFMARFIEKLNEDLNFPQALALTHELLKADLAPAIKKATLLKFDEALGLGFATWVPLVVEVPANVRAVADARWAARNAKDWAEADRLRGELTALGWTMKDGKDSYTLAKN
;
A
#
# COMPACT_ATOMS: atom_id res chain seq x y z
N VAL A 1 -12.38 -0.09 18.95
CA VAL A 1 -12.30 1.36 18.58
C VAL A 1 -11.63 1.55 17.21
N LEU A 2 -10.38 1.04 16.93
CA LEU A 2 -9.76 1.21 15.61
C LEU A 2 -10.54 0.47 14.53
N ILE A 3 -10.81 -0.82 14.73
CA ILE A 3 -11.56 -1.67 13.79
C ILE A 3 -12.97 -1.11 13.54
N ASP A 4 -13.66 -0.64 14.58
CA ASP A 4 -15.02 -0.07 14.48
C ASP A 4 -15.04 1.21 13.62
N LYS A 5 -13.89 1.86 13.47
CA LYS A 5 -13.68 3.03 12.60
C LYS A 5 -13.07 2.69 11.23
N GLY A 6 -12.90 1.40 10.92
CA GLY A 6 -12.37 0.94 9.65
C GLY A 6 -10.84 0.93 9.53
N TYR A 7 -10.12 1.11 10.64
CA TYR A 7 -8.66 1.07 10.63
C TYR A 7 -8.11 -0.34 10.81
N ASP A 8 -7.07 -0.67 10.05
CA ASP A 8 -6.21 -1.82 10.33
C ASP A 8 -5.40 -1.54 11.61
N PRO A 9 -5.48 -2.40 12.66
CA PRO A 9 -4.66 -2.23 13.86
C PRO A 9 -3.16 -2.14 13.59
N ILE A 10 -2.67 -2.77 12.52
CA ILE A 10 -1.27 -2.70 12.11
C ILE A 10 -0.89 -1.30 11.60
N ALA A 11 -1.86 -0.49 11.13
CA ALA A 11 -1.60 0.91 10.80
C ALA A 11 -1.16 1.73 12.02
N TYR A 12 -1.71 1.44 13.21
CA TYR A 12 -1.24 2.05 14.44
C TYR A 12 0.18 1.61 14.81
N ARG A 13 0.49 0.31 14.61
CA ARG A 13 1.86 -0.18 14.78
C ARG A 13 2.81 0.52 13.80
N TYR A 14 2.44 0.65 12.53
CA TYR A 14 3.22 1.37 11.53
C TYR A 14 3.45 2.83 11.96
N LEU A 15 2.43 3.53 12.46
CA LEU A 15 2.56 4.88 13.00
C LEU A 15 3.59 4.93 14.13
N CYS A 16 3.53 3.99 15.08
CA CYS A 16 4.51 3.93 16.18
C CYS A 16 5.94 3.71 15.68
N LEU A 17 6.14 2.91 14.61
CA LEU A 17 7.46 2.67 14.06
C LEU A 17 8.06 3.88 13.30
N THR A 18 7.27 4.89 12.97
CA THR A 18 7.75 6.12 12.33
C THR A 18 8.46 7.07 13.27
N ALA A 19 8.29 6.89 14.57
CA ALA A 19 8.96 7.69 15.61
C ALA A 19 9.88 6.82 16.46
N HIS A 20 10.99 7.41 16.94
CA HIS A 20 11.84 6.73 17.88
C HIS A 20 11.10 6.58 19.24
N TYR A 21 11.18 5.42 19.89
CA TYR A 21 10.39 5.13 21.10
C TYR A 21 10.65 6.09 22.28
N ARG A 22 11.80 6.77 22.28
CA ARG A 22 12.12 7.83 23.26
C ARG A 22 11.56 9.20 22.87
N SER A 23 11.05 9.35 21.68
CA SER A 23 10.45 10.60 21.21
C SER A 23 8.96 10.62 21.51
N GLN A 24 8.42 11.80 21.81
CA GLN A 24 6.98 11.95 21.95
C GLN A 24 6.30 11.77 20.62
N LEU A 25 5.40 10.81 20.52
CA LEU A 25 4.51 10.62 19.37
C LEU A 25 3.14 11.19 19.70
N THR A 26 2.72 12.20 18.97
CA THR A 26 1.36 12.74 19.10
C THR A 26 0.40 11.91 18.22
N PHE A 27 -0.57 11.29 18.86
CA PHE A 27 -1.65 10.61 18.15
C PHE A 27 -2.67 11.63 17.62
N SER A 28 -3.02 11.50 16.35
CA SER A 28 -4.22 12.11 15.77
C SER A 28 -4.83 11.16 14.75
N TRP A 29 -6.10 11.34 14.40
CA TRP A 29 -6.75 10.52 13.39
C TRP A 29 -6.13 10.74 12.01
N GLU A 30 -5.74 11.96 11.69
CA GLU A 30 -5.06 12.33 10.44
C GLU A 30 -3.69 11.65 10.32
N ALA A 31 -2.94 11.54 11.44
CA ALA A 31 -1.68 10.81 11.46
C ALA A 31 -1.90 9.30 11.24
N LEU A 32 -2.98 8.75 11.79
CA LEU A 32 -3.34 7.35 11.60
C LEU A 32 -3.81 7.08 10.15
N ASP A 33 -4.57 7.99 9.53
CA ASP A 33 -4.97 7.92 8.12
C ASP A 33 -3.75 7.88 7.20
N ALA A 34 -2.79 8.76 7.45
CA ALA A 34 -1.53 8.79 6.71
C ALA A 34 -0.74 7.49 6.89
N ALA A 35 -0.68 6.98 8.11
CA ALA A 35 0.00 5.71 8.43
C ALA A 35 -0.69 4.51 7.76
N GLN A 36 -2.01 4.44 7.75
CA GLN A 36 -2.78 3.39 7.05
C GLN A 36 -2.50 3.41 5.55
N THR A 37 -2.55 4.59 4.94
CA THR A 37 -2.22 4.78 3.52
C THR A 37 -0.77 4.38 3.22
N GLY A 38 0.18 4.76 4.09
CA GLY A 38 1.59 4.40 3.96
C GLY A 38 1.84 2.90 4.06
N LEU A 39 1.24 2.26 5.06
CA LEU A 39 1.32 0.81 5.25
C LEU A 39 0.72 0.04 4.06
N GLU A 40 -0.44 0.46 3.58
CA GLU A 40 -1.09 -0.19 2.45
C GLU A 40 -0.24 -0.11 1.18
N ARG A 41 0.31 1.06 0.86
CA ARG A 41 1.24 1.24 -0.28
C ARG A 41 2.49 0.39 -0.13
N LEU A 42 3.04 0.30 1.08
CA LEU A 42 4.21 -0.52 1.36
C LEU A 42 3.88 -2.00 1.13
N ARG A 43 2.79 -2.51 1.70
CA ARG A 43 2.33 -3.89 1.53
C ARG A 43 2.03 -4.23 0.06
N GLN A 44 1.39 -3.33 -0.69
CA GLN A 44 1.16 -3.50 -2.12
C GLN A 44 2.48 -3.63 -2.90
N SER A 45 3.48 -2.78 -2.58
CA SER A 45 4.79 -2.85 -3.21
C SER A 45 5.51 -4.17 -2.90
N VAL A 46 5.42 -4.64 -1.66
CA VAL A 46 6.00 -5.92 -1.24
C VAL A 46 5.26 -7.10 -1.89
N PHE A 47 3.95 -7.03 -2.00
CA PHE A 47 3.13 -8.06 -2.67
C PHE A 47 3.46 -8.16 -4.17
N ALA A 48 3.64 -7.03 -4.84
CA ALA A 48 3.96 -6.95 -6.27
C ALA A 48 5.32 -7.57 -6.63
N LEU A 49 6.21 -7.79 -5.66
CA LEU A 49 7.49 -8.50 -5.90
C LEU A 49 7.29 -10.00 -6.25
N GLY A 50 6.10 -10.55 -6.00
CA GLY A 50 5.82 -11.97 -6.26
C GLY A 50 6.37 -12.89 -5.16
N PRO A 51 6.79 -14.12 -5.50
CA PRO A 51 7.30 -15.10 -4.55
C PRO A 51 8.66 -14.66 -3.97
N ALA A 52 8.91 -15.05 -2.72
CA ALA A 52 10.20 -14.83 -2.08
C ALA A 52 11.26 -15.84 -2.62
N GLY A 53 12.51 -15.40 -2.67
CA GLY A 53 13.64 -16.29 -2.87
C GLY A 53 14.05 -16.97 -1.57
N ASP A 54 15.03 -17.87 -1.67
CA ASP A 54 15.52 -18.64 -0.53
C ASP A 54 16.48 -17.84 0.37
N VAL A 55 17.17 -16.85 -0.20
CA VAL A 55 18.26 -16.14 0.47
C VAL A 55 17.98 -14.62 0.48
N PRO A 56 17.98 -14.00 1.67
CA PRO A 56 17.93 -12.54 1.78
C PRO A 56 19.25 -11.89 1.38
N ASP A 57 19.21 -10.59 1.07
CA ASP A 57 20.40 -9.80 0.82
C ASP A 57 21.18 -9.56 2.12
N VAL A 58 22.47 -9.90 2.12
CA VAL A 58 23.32 -9.88 3.31
C VAL A 58 23.63 -8.47 3.78
N ASP A 59 23.84 -7.53 2.83
CA ASP A 59 24.21 -6.16 3.16
C ASP A 59 23.02 -5.41 3.76
N PHE A 60 21.82 -5.56 3.18
CA PHE A 60 20.61 -4.99 3.75
C PHE A 60 20.26 -5.61 5.11
N MET A 61 20.48 -6.92 5.30
CA MET A 61 20.29 -7.55 6.61
C MET A 61 21.25 -6.98 7.66
N ALA A 62 22.53 -6.82 7.33
CA ALA A 62 23.52 -6.27 8.25
C ALA A 62 23.16 -4.83 8.67
N ARG A 63 22.78 -3.98 7.69
CA ARG A 63 22.34 -2.59 7.93
C ARG A 63 21.09 -2.54 8.78
N PHE A 64 20.12 -3.41 8.54
CA PHE A 64 18.88 -3.49 9.32
C PHE A 64 19.15 -3.84 10.78
N ILE A 65 19.98 -4.88 11.02
CA ILE A 65 20.38 -5.29 12.36
C ILE A 65 21.16 -4.18 13.07
N GLU A 66 22.04 -3.47 12.36
CA GLU A 66 22.75 -2.30 12.91
C GLU A 66 21.77 -1.25 13.44
N LYS A 67 20.71 -0.92 12.68
CA LYS A 67 19.70 0.07 13.14
C LYS A 67 18.90 -0.42 14.33
N LEU A 68 18.62 -1.71 14.46
CA LEU A 68 18.00 -2.25 15.66
C LEU A 68 18.94 -2.23 16.87
N ASN A 69 20.23 -2.49 16.66
CA ASN A 69 21.24 -2.42 17.72
C ASN A 69 21.55 -0.97 18.13
N GLU A 70 21.27 0.01 17.26
CA GLU A 70 21.40 1.43 17.54
C GLU A 70 20.16 1.95 18.31
N ASP A 71 19.99 1.49 19.55
CA ASP A 71 18.90 1.90 20.44
C ASP A 71 17.51 1.69 19.83
N LEU A 72 17.29 0.57 19.16
CA LEU A 72 16.01 0.23 18.53
C LEU A 72 15.51 1.33 17.57
N ASN A 73 16.37 1.78 16.68
CA ASN A 73 16.09 2.86 15.75
C ASN A 73 15.12 2.40 14.62
N PHE A 74 13.88 2.08 15.01
CA PHE A 74 12.85 1.62 14.08
C PHE A 74 12.54 2.61 12.94
N PRO A 75 12.56 3.92 13.11
CA PRO A 75 12.38 4.83 11.99
C PRO A 75 13.39 4.62 10.88
N GLN A 76 14.68 4.43 11.21
CA GLN A 76 15.69 4.14 10.21
C GLN A 76 15.62 2.72 9.68
N ALA A 77 15.29 1.73 10.52
CA ALA A 77 15.03 0.37 10.09
C ALA A 77 13.84 0.31 9.10
N LEU A 78 12.78 1.08 9.34
CA LEU A 78 11.64 1.21 8.42
C LEU A 78 12.04 1.91 7.11
N ALA A 79 12.90 2.92 7.16
CA ALA A 79 13.40 3.59 5.96
C ALA A 79 14.16 2.62 5.03
N LEU A 80 14.88 1.63 5.59
CA LEU A 80 15.57 0.59 4.82
C LEU A 80 14.59 -0.28 4.00
N THR A 81 13.34 -0.45 4.42
CA THR A 81 12.33 -1.17 3.62
C THR A 81 12.06 -0.45 2.30
N HIS A 82 11.95 0.87 2.35
CA HIS A 82 11.72 1.72 1.17
C HIS A 82 12.95 1.82 0.28
N GLU A 83 14.14 1.83 0.87
CA GLU A 83 15.41 1.80 0.14
C GLU A 83 15.57 0.48 -0.61
N LEU A 84 15.35 -0.65 0.06
CA LEU A 84 15.43 -1.99 -0.52
C LEU A 84 14.46 -2.17 -1.70
N LEU A 85 13.23 -1.66 -1.59
CA LEU A 85 12.26 -1.71 -2.70
C LEU A 85 12.79 -1.02 -3.96
N LYS A 86 13.60 0.03 -3.82
CA LYS A 86 14.19 0.81 -4.93
C LYS A 86 15.55 0.30 -5.38
N ALA A 87 16.21 -0.58 -4.61
CA ALA A 87 17.53 -1.10 -4.93
C ALA A 87 17.53 -1.91 -6.23
N ASP A 88 18.67 -1.98 -6.91
CA ASP A 88 18.86 -2.82 -8.10
C ASP A 88 19.16 -4.28 -7.69
N LEU A 89 18.15 -4.99 -7.21
CA LEU A 89 18.19 -6.37 -6.77
C LEU A 89 17.03 -7.16 -7.39
N ALA A 90 17.21 -8.45 -7.55
CA ALA A 90 16.14 -9.34 -8.02
C ALA A 90 14.91 -9.28 -7.09
N PRO A 91 13.68 -9.23 -7.63
CA PRO A 91 12.46 -9.14 -6.81
C PRO A 91 12.35 -10.23 -5.73
N ALA A 92 12.78 -11.45 -6.04
CA ALA A 92 12.77 -12.58 -5.11
C ALA A 92 13.68 -12.35 -3.90
N ILE A 93 14.87 -11.77 -4.10
CA ILE A 93 15.82 -11.41 -3.03
C ILE A 93 15.24 -10.28 -2.17
N LYS A 94 14.70 -9.23 -2.80
CA LYS A 94 14.02 -8.14 -2.09
C LYS A 94 12.91 -8.69 -1.19
N LYS A 95 12.07 -9.58 -1.74
CA LYS A 95 10.97 -10.18 -0.98
C LYS A 95 11.48 -10.99 0.19
N ALA A 96 12.49 -11.85 0.00
CA ALA A 96 13.09 -12.65 1.07
C ALA A 96 13.63 -11.75 2.20
N THR A 97 14.34 -10.68 1.84
CA THR A 97 14.92 -9.71 2.80
C THR A 97 13.82 -8.96 3.55
N LEU A 98 12.76 -8.49 2.85
CA LEU A 98 11.64 -7.78 3.49
C LEU A 98 10.87 -8.68 4.45
N LEU A 99 10.72 -9.97 4.16
CA LEU A 99 10.11 -10.92 5.09
C LEU A 99 10.95 -11.10 6.35
N LYS A 100 12.29 -11.05 6.23
CA LYS A 100 13.17 -11.06 7.40
C LYS A 100 13.08 -9.77 8.22
N PHE A 101 13.00 -8.62 7.58
CA PHE A 101 12.74 -7.34 8.27
C PHE A 101 11.42 -7.39 9.04
N ASP A 102 10.41 -8.03 8.46
CA ASP A 102 9.07 -8.10 9.05
C ASP A 102 8.99 -8.96 10.32
N GLU A 103 9.96 -9.85 10.56
CA GLU A 103 10.09 -10.56 11.84
C GLU A 103 10.25 -9.58 13.01
N ALA A 104 10.87 -8.42 12.80
CA ALA A 104 11.00 -7.36 13.80
C ALA A 104 9.93 -6.26 13.65
N LEU A 105 9.59 -5.86 12.41
CA LEU A 105 8.62 -4.81 12.15
C LEU A 105 7.19 -5.24 12.47
N GLY A 106 6.82 -6.48 12.17
CA GLY A 106 5.49 -7.06 12.43
C GLY A 106 4.39 -6.35 11.62
N LEU A 107 4.66 -6.04 10.36
CA LEU A 107 3.74 -5.35 9.45
C LEU A 107 2.89 -6.32 8.60
N GLY A 108 3.13 -7.64 8.72
CA GLY A 108 2.33 -8.69 8.12
C GLY A 108 2.59 -8.90 6.62
N PHE A 109 3.81 -8.66 6.13
CA PHE A 109 4.14 -8.79 4.70
C PHE A 109 3.93 -10.19 4.13
N ALA A 110 4.09 -11.23 4.97
CA ALA A 110 3.92 -12.62 4.55
C ALA A 110 2.46 -13.02 4.29
N THR A 111 1.53 -12.45 5.05
CA THR A 111 0.13 -12.88 5.08
C THR A 111 -0.82 -11.89 4.42
N TRP A 112 -0.37 -10.66 4.21
CA TRP A 112 -1.22 -9.65 3.61
C TRP A 112 -1.44 -9.90 2.12
N VAL A 113 -2.69 -9.81 1.71
CA VAL A 113 -3.11 -9.84 0.31
C VAL A 113 -3.96 -8.59 0.02
N PRO A 114 -3.88 -8.02 -1.19
CA PRO A 114 -4.74 -6.91 -1.56
C PRO A 114 -6.22 -7.31 -1.42
N LEU A 115 -7.02 -6.40 -0.91
CA LEU A 115 -8.46 -6.58 -0.93
C LEU A 115 -8.93 -6.52 -2.39
N VAL A 116 -9.26 -7.65 -2.97
CA VAL A 116 -9.87 -7.68 -4.30
C VAL A 116 -11.33 -7.26 -4.13
N VAL A 117 -11.62 -6.00 -4.39
CA VAL A 117 -13.01 -5.53 -4.46
C VAL A 117 -13.57 -6.02 -5.81
N GLU A 118 -14.43 -7.03 -5.76
CA GLU A 118 -15.14 -7.44 -6.96
C GLU A 118 -15.98 -6.26 -7.49
N VAL A 119 -15.67 -5.84 -8.71
CA VAL A 119 -16.45 -4.81 -9.39
C VAL A 119 -17.70 -5.45 -9.96
N PRO A 120 -18.89 -5.06 -9.49
CA PRO A 120 -20.14 -5.60 -10.04
C PRO A 120 -20.23 -5.41 -11.56
N ALA A 121 -20.85 -6.36 -12.27
CA ALA A 121 -20.91 -6.34 -13.72
C ALA A 121 -21.58 -5.07 -14.29
N ASN A 122 -22.61 -4.55 -13.60
CA ASN A 122 -23.27 -3.30 -13.97
C ASN A 122 -22.32 -2.09 -13.83
N VAL A 123 -21.50 -2.02 -12.77
CA VAL A 123 -20.51 -0.95 -12.59
C VAL A 123 -19.43 -1.01 -13.67
N ARG A 124 -18.97 -2.23 -13.98
CA ARG A 124 -17.99 -2.43 -15.06
C ARG A 124 -18.55 -1.98 -16.43
N ALA A 125 -19.79 -2.34 -16.73
CA ALA A 125 -20.45 -1.93 -17.98
C ALA A 125 -20.54 -0.39 -18.13
N VAL A 126 -20.91 0.32 -17.05
CA VAL A 126 -20.95 1.79 -17.05
C VAL A 126 -19.54 2.39 -17.19
N ALA A 127 -18.54 1.80 -16.57
CA ALA A 127 -17.14 2.24 -16.68
C ALA A 127 -16.60 2.05 -18.11
N ASP A 128 -16.85 0.90 -18.73
CA ASP A 128 -16.44 0.63 -20.11
C ASP A 128 -17.12 1.59 -21.09
N ALA A 129 -18.42 1.85 -20.93
CA ALA A 129 -19.16 2.82 -21.72
C ALA A 129 -18.57 4.24 -21.56
N ARG A 130 -18.26 4.66 -20.32
CA ARG A 130 -17.62 5.96 -20.07
C ARG A 130 -16.24 6.04 -20.72
N TRP A 131 -15.46 4.98 -20.66
CA TRP A 131 -14.15 4.93 -21.30
C TRP A 131 -14.25 5.06 -22.81
N ALA A 132 -15.21 4.37 -23.42
CA ALA A 132 -15.50 4.47 -24.86
C ALA A 132 -15.94 5.89 -25.26
N ALA A 133 -16.87 6.52 -24.52
CA ALA A 133 -17.33 7.88 -24.77
C ALA A 133 -16.17 8.89 -24.70
N ARG A 134 -15.31 8.77 -23.69
CA ARG A 134 -14.11 9.61 -23.56
C ARG A 134 -13.15 9.46 -24.73
N ASN A 135 -12.90 8.24 -25.17
CA ASN A 135 -12.03 7.97 -26.33
C ASN A 135 -12.63 8.49 -27.64
N ALA A 136 -13.94 8.51 -27.75
CA ALA A 136 -14.70 9.12 -28.86
C ALA A 136 -14.79 10.66 -28.73
N LYS A 137 -14.28 11.26 -27.62
CA LYS A 137 -14.36 12.69 -27.27
C LYS A 137 -15.81 13.18 -27.07
N ASP A 138 -16.72 12.27 -26.75
CA ASP A 138 -18.08 12.60 -26.32
C ASP A 138 -18.06 12.92 -24.81
N TRP A 139 -17.74 14.18 -24.53
CA TRP A 139 -17.57 14.65 -23.14
C TRP A 139 -18.89 14.69 -22.39
N ALA A 140 -20.01 14.98 -23.08
CA ALA A 140 -21.32 15.04 -22.45
C ALA A 140 -21.76 13.67 -21.92
N GLU A 141 -21.62 12.63 -22.71
CA GLU A 141 -21.93 11.26 -22.31
C GLU A 141 -20.92 10.74 -21.27
N ALA A 142 -19.63 11.06 -21.40
CA ALA A 142 -18.62 10.67 -20.42
C ALA A 142 -18.89 11.28 -19.02
N ASP A 143 -19.35 12.52 -18.93
CA ASP A 143 -19.72 13.15 -17.67
C ASP A 143 -21.02 12.62 -17.09
N ARG A 144 -22.02 12.32 -17.92
CA ARG A 144 -23.25 11.65 -17.49
C ARG A 144 -22.92 10.28 -16.83
N LEU A 145 -22.11 9.47 -17.50
CA LEU A 145 -21.69 8.14 -16.99
C LEU A 145 -20.79 8.23 -15.76
N ARG A 146 -20.01 9.32 -15.60
CA ARG A 146 -19.29 9.58 -14.35
C ARG A 146 -20.26 9.78 -13.19
N GLY A 147 -21.32 10.56 -13.40
CA GLY A 147 -22.38 10.74 -12.40
C GLY A 147 -23.04 9.43 -12.00
N GLU A 148 -23.32 8.57 -12.98
CA GLU A 148 -23.89 7.24 -12.77
C GLU A 148 -22.97 6.33 -11.96
N LEU A 149 -21.65 6.30 -12.25
CA LEU A 149 -20.66 5.58 -11.45
C LEU A 149 -20.64 6.08 -9.99
N THR A 150 -20.67 7.40 -9.80
CA THR A 150 -20.69 8.00 -8.47
C THR A 150 -21.96 7.60 -7.69
N ALA A 151 -23.10 7.58 -8.34
CA ALA A 151 -24.37 7.13 -7.76
C ALA A 151 -24.36 5.63 -7.38
N LEU A 152 -23.60 4.81 -8.11
CA LEU A 152 -23.36 3.41 -7.80
C LEU A 152 -22.31 3.22 -6.68
N GLY A 153 -21.76 4.29 -6.13
CA GLY A 153 -20.74 4.27 -5.07
C GLY A 153 -19.32 3.95 -5.58
N TRP A 154 -19.02 4.28 -6.83
CA TRP A 154 -17.73 4.02 -7.43
C TRP A 154 -17.12 5.27 -8.07
N THR A 155 -15.80 5.34 -8.01
CA THR A 155 -14.99 6.36 -8.70
C THR A 155 -14.10 5.71 -9.75
N MET A 156 -14.00 6.32 -10.91
CA MET A 156 -13.14 5.87 -12.00
C MET A 156 -11.98 6.84 -12.18
N LYS A 157 -10.76 6.30 -12.15
CA LYS A 157 -9.54 7.05 -12.44
C LYS A 157 -9.02 6.64 -13.81
N ASP A 158 -8.91 7.62 -14.70
CA ASP A 158 -8.42 7.44 -16.06
C ASP A 158 -6.90 7.31 -16.07
N GLY A 159 -6.37 6.31 -16.77
CA GLY A 159 -4.98 6.16 -17.13
C GLY A 159 -4.72 6.52 -18.58
N LYS A 160 -3.53 6.18 -19.11
CA LYS A 160 -3.17 6.43 -20.50
C LYS A 160 -3.89 5.46 -21.44
N ASP A 161 -3.83 4.18 -21.13
CA ASP A 161 -4.32 3.09 -22.00
C ASP A 161 -5.41 2.23 -21.32
N SER A 162 -5.77 2.56 -20.09
CA SER A 162 -6.75 1.84 -19.28
C SER A 162 -7.32 2.74 -18.19
N TYR A 163 -8.28 2.23 -17.43
CA TYR A 163 -8.83 2.90 -16.26
C TYR A 163 -8.78 1.99 -15.03
N THR A 164 -8.90 2.58 -13.84
CA THR A 164 -9.07 1.86 -12.59
C THR A 164 -10.37 2.29 -11.90
N LEU A 165 -11.00 1.35 -11.18
CA LEU A 165 -12.20 1.60 -10.39
C LEU A 165 -11.87 1.48 -8.91
N ALA A 166 -12.37 2.42 -8.12
CA ALA A 166 -12.30 2.41 -6.68
C ALA A 166 -13.70 2.55 -6.09
N LYS A 167 -14.01 1.81 -5.03
CA LYS A 167 -15.24 1.96 -4.29
C LYS A 167 -15.09 3.16 -3.34
N ASN A 168 -16.11 4.03 -3.31
CA ASN A 168 -16.14 5.21 -2.44
C ASN A 168 -16.32 4.84 -0.96
#